data_d8cf932705a557e10c81daacef5caa01
#
_entry.id   d8cf932705a557e10c81daacef5caa01
#
_cell.length_a   1.000
_cell.length_b   1.000
_cell.length_c   1.000
_cell.angle_alpha   90.00
_cell.angle_beta   90.00
_cell.angle_gamma   90.00
#
_symmetry.space_group_name_H-M   'P 1'
#
loop_
_entity.id
_entity.type
_entity.pdbx_description
1 polymer ?
#
loop_
_entity_poly.entity_id
_entity_poly.type
_entity_poly.pdbx_seq_one_letter_code
_entity_poly.pdbx_strand_id
1 'polypeptide(L)'
;SNSPALAQLASRMSSAMKLGAAAGEDPFAKVKSLITDMIATLESDAEADASHKAYCDKETAEATAKKDDLAAESDKLSTKIAQDKAASAKLKEEVATLQSELASMAKAKSEADKLRSEEKAAYDTNSAEMKQGIEGVKLALKVLSEYYAKSDKAHESADGAGEGIIGLLEVVESDFTKGLAEMTAAEESSAAEYDKLTKENEISNALKSQDVKYKTKDAKGLDKAIAETSADRATVQEELDATLEYYAGIKARCVAKAESYADRKQRREAEIAGLKEALAILNGEAMLLQQQSTKRGLRGRRA
;
A
#
# COMPACT_ATOMS: atom_id res chain seq x y z
N SER A 1 -7.27 13.18 60.82
CA SER A 1 -7.85 12.25 59.86
C SER A 1 -9.14 12.85 59.28
N ASN A 2 -9.16 13.17 58.00
CA ASN A 2 -10.30 13.80 57.29
C ASN A 2 -11.26 12.76 56.68
N SER A 3 -11.45 11.62 57.34
CA SER A 3 -12.37 10.58 56.86
C SER A 3 -13.81 10.89 57.29
N PRO A 4 -14.74 11.12 56.37
CA PRO A 4 -16.18 11.36 56.69
C PRO A 4 -16.77 10.15 57.45
N ALA A 5 -16.30 8.95 57.18
CA ALA A 5 -16.74 7.72 57.82
C ALA A 5 -16.33 7.67 59.26
N LEU A 6 -15.08 8.05 59.60
CA LEU A 6 -14.62 8.16 61.00
C LEU A 6 -15.34 9.26 61.79
N ALA A 7 -15.66 10.38 61.14
CA ALA A 7 -16.43 11.45 61.76
C ALA A 7 -17.87 11.01 62.07
N GLN A 8 -18.54 10.28 61.21
CA GLN A 8 -19.85 9.69 61.46
C GLN A 8 -19.80 8.63 62.56
N LEU A 9 -18.75 7.78 62.58
CA LEU A 9 -18.54 6.81 63.63
C LEU A 9 -18.40 7.48 64.99
N ALA A 10 -17.54 8.53 65.11
CA ALA A 10 -17.34 9.28 66.35
C ALA A 10 -18.68 9.89 66.86
N SER A 11 -19.51 10.42 65.99
CA SER A 11 -20.84 10.93 66.34
C SER A 11 -21.77 9.83 66.87
N ARG A 12 -21.83 8.67 66.15
CA ARG A 12 -22.63 7.50 66.58
C ARG A 12 -22.13 6.91 67.90
N MET A 13 -20.83 6.83 68.10
CA MET A 13 -20.22 6.37 69.32
C MET A 13 -20.58 7.29 70.52
N SER A 14 -20.49 8.61 70.32
CA SER A 14 -20.88 9.59 71.34
C SER A 14 -22.36 9.42 71.76
N SER A 15 -23.22 9.20 70.79
CA SER A 15 -24.64 8.98 71.04
C SER A 15 -24.93 7.64 71.75
N ALA A 16 -24.23 6.58 71.33
CA ALA A 16 -24.33 5.24 71.97
C ALA A 16 -23.84 5.20 73.39
N MET A 17 -22.74 5.91 73.71
CA MET A 17 -22.22 6.02 75.10
C MET A 17 -23.18 6.77 75.99
N LYS A 18 -23.84 7.84 75.51
CA LYS A 18 -24.83 8.60 76.30
C LYS A 18 -26.08 7.79 76.64
N LEU A 19 -26.49 6.90 75.79
CA LEU A 19 -27.72 6.07 75.95
C LEU A 19 -27.45 4.77 76.72
N GLY A 20 -26.23 4.19 76.59
CA GLY A 20 -25.88 2.89 77.21
C GLY A 20 -25.59 2.93 78.72
N ALA A 21 -25.27 4.09 79.28
CA ALA A 21 -25.01 4.28 80.70
C ALA A 21 -26.22 4.04 81.64
N ALA A 22 -27.43 3.90 81.08
CA ALA A 22 -28.66 3.76 81.84
C ALA A 22 -29.20 2.31 82.05
N ALA A 23 -28.59 1.27 81.42
CA ALA A 23 -29.20 -0.06 81.33
C ALA A 23 -28.43 -1.23 81.94
N GLY A 24 -27.30 -1.03 82.62
CA GLY A 24 -26.57 -2.11 83.27
C GLY A 24 -25.89 -3.17 82.38
N GLU A 25 -25.86 -2.94 81.07
CA GLU A 25 -25.15 -3.73 80.06
C GLU A 25 -23.75 -3.19 79.82
N ASP A 26 -22.85 -4.03 79.21
CA ASP A 26 -21.49 -3.55 78.85
C ASP A 26 -21.61 -2.23 78.07
N PRO A 27 -21.16 -1.08 78.65
CA PRO A 27 -21.32 0.26 78.05
C PRO A 27 -20.64 0.38 76.71
N PHE A 28 -19.74 -0.55 76.37
CA PHE A 28 -18.98 -0.56 75.14
C PHE A 28 -19.53 -1.56 74.07
N ALA A 29 -20.52 -2.45 74.44
CA ALA A 29 -21.03 -3.46 73.53
C ALA A 29 -21.54 -2.85 72.19
N LYS A 30 -22.28 -1.75 72.24
CA LYS A 30 -22.83 -1.06 71.11
C LYS A 30 -21.73 -0.35 70.27
N VAL A 31 -20.70 0.15 70.93
CA VAL A 31 -19.53 0.78 70.26
C VAL A 31 -18.69 -0.27 69.57
N LYS A 32 -18.48 -1.44 70.17
CA LYS A 32 -17.77 -2.55 69.54
C LYS A 32 -18.48 -3.06 68.29
N SER A 33 -19.81 -3.22 68.33
CA SER A 33 -20.60 -3.58 67.19
C SER A 33 -20.44 -2.57 66.03
N LEU A 34 -20.56 -1.25 66.29
CA LEU A 34 -20.37 -0.22 65.32
C LEU A 34 -18.98 -0.20 64.68
N ILE A 35 -17.92 -0.47 65.48
CA ILE A 35 -16.55 -0.59 64.95
C ILE A 35 -16.42 -1.84 64.06
N THR A 36 -16.95 -2.98 64.49
CA THR A 36 -16.94 -4.25 63.72
C THR A 36 -17.69 -4.06 62.38
N ASP A 37 -18.88 -3.49 62.38
CA ASP A 37 -19.66 -3.24 61.19
C ASP A 37 -18.93 -2.28 60.21
N MET A 38 -18.23 -1.29 60.77
CA MET A 38 -17.44 -0.39 59.98
C MET A 38 -16.22 -1.02 59.36
N ILE A 39 -15.49 -1.89 60.11
CA ILE A 39 -14.39 -2.71 59.56
C ILE A 39 -14.88 -3.55 58.40
N ALA A 40 -15.99 -4.28 58.57
CA ALA A 40 -16.59 -5.11 57.53
C ALA A 40 -16.97 -4.29 56.29
N THR A 41 -17.54 -3.10 56.45
CA THR A 41 -17.87 -2.18 55.35
C THR A 41 -16.60 -1.72 54.61
N LEU A 42 -15.55 -1.33 55.33
CA LEU A 42 -14.29 -0.90 54.73
C LEU A 42 -13.57 -2.08 54.03
N GLU A 43 -13.62 -3.29 54.56
CA GLU A 43 -13.07 -4.47 53.91
C GLU A 43 -13.83 -4.81 52.62
N SER A 44 -15.17 -4.76 52.65
CA SER A 44 -16.02 -4.92 51.43
C SER A 44 -15.72 -3.86 50.37
N ASP A 45 -15.61 -2.58 50.78
CA ASP A 45 -15.25 -1.50 49.88
C ASP A 45 -13.84 -1.67 49.29
N ALA A 46 -12.90 -2.26 50.07
CA ALA A 46 -11.55 -2.58 49.59
C ALA A 46 -11.56 -3.64 48.50
N GLU A 47 -12.37 -4.68 48.65
CA GLU A 47 -12.52 -5.75 47.67
C GLU A 47 -13.19 -5.24 46.38
N ALA A 48 -14.25 -4.43 46.50
CA ALA A 48 -14.90 -3.80 45.37
C ALA A 48 -13.97 -2.89 44.58
N ASP A 49 -13.16 -2.07 45.27
CA ASP A 49 -12.21 -1.16 44.64
C ASP A 49 -11.04 -1.91 43.97
N ALA A 50 -10.58 -3.02 44.55
CA ALA A 50 -9.56 -3.90 43.98
C ALA A 50 -10.09 -4.60 42.72
N SER A 51 -11.32 -5.10 42.76
CA SER A 51 -11.98 -5.73 41.62
C SER A 51 -12.19 -4.74 40.48
N HIS A 52 -12.62 -3.52 40.80
CA HIS A 52 -12.76 -2.44 39.82
C HIS A 52 -11.41 -2.06 39.19
N LYS A 53 -10.34 -1.97 39.99
CA LYS A 53 -8.98 -1.72 39.49
C LYS A 53 -8.53 -2.81 38.54
N ALA A 54 -8.68 -4.09 38.90
CA ALA A 54 -8.30 -5.20 38.06
C ALA A 54 -9.07 -5.19 36.72
N TYR A 55 -10.37 -4.91 36.76
CA TYR A 55 -11.18 -4.70 35.55
C TYR A 55 -10.62 -3.57 34.68
N CYS A 56 -10.35 -2.40 35.26
CA CYS A 56 -9.82 -1.25 34.53
C CYS A 56 -8.46 -1.52 33.89
N ASP A 57 -7.56 -2.19 34.60
CA ASP A 57 -6.23 -2.54 34.10
C ASP A 57 -6.33 -3.49 32.91
N LYS A 58 -7.15 -4.54 33.04
CA LYS A 58 -7.39 -5.52 31.97
C LYS A 58 -7.98 -4.87 30.74
N GLU A 59 -9.11 -4.19 30.88
CA GLU A 59 -9.82 -3.57 29.74
C GLU A 59 -8.98 -2.50 29.03
N THR A 60 -8.20 -1.71 29.82
CA THR A 60 -7.30 -0.71 29.24
C THR A 60 -6.19 -1.37 28.43
N ALA A 61 -5.59 -2.45 28.95
CA ALA A 61 -4.54 -3.17 28.25
C ALA A 61 -5.06 -3.81 26.96
N GLU A 62 -6.21 -4.50 27.01
CA GLU A 62 -6.81 -5.15 25.86
C GLU A 62 -7.24 -4.14 24.78
N ALA A 63 -7.90 -3.05 25.18
CA ALA A 63 -8.31 -2.00 24.26
C ALA A 63 -7.11 -1.26 23.63
N THR A 64 -6.02 -1.06 24.41
CA THR A 64 -4.79 -0.45 23.88
C THR A 64 -4.14 -1.38 22.86
N ALA A 65 -3.96 -2.66 23.17
CA ALA A 65 -3.38 -3.63 22.27
C ALA A 65 -4.19 -3.71 20.96
N LYS A 66 -5.52 -3.87 21.07
CA LYS A 66 -6.40 -3.92 19.89
C LYS A 66 -6.33 -2.65 19.03
N LYS A 67 -6.30 -1.48 19.66
CA LYS A 67 -6.14 -0.18 18.97
C LYS A 67 -4.81 -0.12 18.20
N ASP A 68 -3.72 -0.53 18.84
CA ASP A 68 -2.39 -0.48 18.25
C ASP A 68 -2.25 -1.48 17.09
N ASP A 69 -2.81 -2.68 17.22
CA ASP A 69 -2.86 -3.68 16.15
C ASP A 69 -3.67 -3.19 14.93
N LEU A 70 -4.87 -2.65 15.15
CA LEU A 70 -5.71 -2.12 14.08
C LEU A 70 -5.09 -0.89 13.39
N ALA A 71 -4.43 -0.02 14.14
CA ALA A 71 -3.70 1.12 13.59
C ALA A 71 -2.55 0.65 12.68
N ALA A 72 -1.76 -0.31 13.15
CA ALA A 72 -0.66 -0.88 12.38
C ALA A 72 -1.16 -1.60 11.10
N GLU A 73 -2.30 -2.30 11.18
CA GLU A 73 -2.91 -2.93 10.02
C GLU A 73 -3.44 -1.90 9.01
N SER A 74 -4.11 -0.84 9.45
CA SER A 74 -4.56 0.27 8.60
C SER A 74 -3.39 0.94 7.87
N ASP A 75 -2.27 1.18 8.56
CA ASP A 75 -1.04 1.74 7.97
C ASP A 75 -0.42 0.81 6.93
N LYS A 76 -0.36 -0.49 7.21
CA LYS A 76 0.12 -1.51 6.27
C LYS A 76 -0.72 -1.55 4.99
N LEU A 77 -2.06 -1.56 5.13
CA LEU A 77 -2.98 -1.54 3.99
C LEU A 77 -2.84 -0.24 3.19
N SER A 78 -2.68 0.90 3.87
CA SER A 78 -2.46 2.21 3.23
C SER A 78 -1.18 2.23 2.41
N THR A 79 -0.10 1.67 2.94
CA THR A 79 1.19 1.53 2.25
C THR A 79 1.07 0.66 1.01
N LYS A 80 0.38 -0.48 1.12
CA LYS A 80 0.13 -1.37 -0.01
C LYS A 80 -0.68 -0.69 -1.11
N ILE A 81 -1.76 0.01 -0.76
CA ILE A 81 -2.56 0.79 -1.71
C ILE A 81 -1.71 1.82 -2.45
N ALA A 82 -0.82 2.52 -1.74
CA ALA A 82 0.07 3.51 -2.36
C ALA A 82 1.05 2.87 -3.34
N GLN A 83 1.65 1.74 -2.99
CA GLN A 83 2.56 0.97 -3.85
C GLN A 83 1.84 0.46 -5.11
N ASP A 84 0.68 -0.17 -4.95
CA ASP A 84 -0.10 -0.72 -6.06
C ASP A 84 -0.59 0.40 -7.00
N LYS A 85 -0.99 1.57 -6.46
CA LYS A 85 -1.34 2.76 -7.27
C LYS A 85 -0.17 3.27 -8.09
N ALA A 86 1.01 3.37 -7.50
CA ALA A 86 2.21 3.81 -8.21
C ALA A 86 2.60 2.81 -9.32
N ALA A 87 2.53 1.51 -9.05
CA ALA A 87 2.80 0.46 -10.03
C ALA A 87 1.76 0.48 -11.19
N SER A 88 0.47 0.61 -10.88
CA SER A 88 -0.59 0.71 -11.89
C SER A 88 -0.41 1.96 -12.78
N ALA A 89 -0.10 3.11 -12.18
CA ALA A 89 0.15 4.34 -12.94
C ALA A 89 1.34 4.21 -13.89
N LYS A 90 2.45 3.61 -13.43
CA LYS A 90 3.63 3.34 -14.25
C LYS A 90 3.32 2.43 -15.43
N LEU A 91 2.60 1.33 -15.19
CA LEU A 91 2.21 0.41 -16.27
C LEU A 91 1.31 1.09 -17.30
N LYS A 92 0.37 1.94 -16.88
CA LYS A 92 -0.49 2.72 -17.77
C LYS A 92 0.28 3.72 -18.63
N GLU A 93 1.28 4.37 -18.07
CA GLU A 93 2.19 5.27 -18.80
C GLU A 93 3.02 4.51 -19.84
N GLU A 94 3.59 3.35 -19.44
CA GLU A 94 4.33 2.47 -20.36
C GLU A 94 3.45 1.95 -21.50
N VAL A 95 2.19 1.61 -21.22
CA VAL A 95 1.20 1.21 -22.25
C VAL A 95 0.93 2.37 -23.22
N ALA A 96 0.72 3.59 -22.72
CA ALA A 96 0.49 4.75 -23.56
C ALA A 96 1.71 5.05 -24.47
N THR A 97 2.92 4.92 -23.95
CA THR A 97 4.16 5.07 -24.71
C THR A 97 4.26 4.03 -25.83
N LEU A 98 4.06 2.75 -25.49
CA LEU A 98 4.09 1.66 -26.47
C LEU A 98 3.03 1.80 -27.57
N GLN A 99 1.82 2.26 -27.21
CA GLN A 99 0.77 2.55 -28.19
C GLN A 99 1.14 3.67 -29.14
N SER A 100 1.78 4.74 -28.64
CA SER A 100 2.28 5.84 -29.46
C SER A 100 3.39 5.37 -30.41
N GLU A 101 4.31 4.54 -29.90
CA GLU A 101 5.37 3.95 -30.73
C GLU A 101 4.81 3.03 -31.83
N LEU A 102 3.82 2.18 -31.52
CA LEU A 102 3.14 1.33 -32.49
C LEU A 102 2.44 2.16 -33.57
N ALA A 103 1.79 3.26 -33.20
CA ALA A 103 1.16 4.17 -34.16
C ALA A 103 2.20 4.82 -35.08
N SER A 104 3.33 5.25 -34.55
CA SER A 104 4.45 5.82 -35.31
C SER A 104 5.07 4.80 -36.25
N MET A 105 5.25 3.57 -35.79
CA MET A 105 5.75 2.46 -36.64
C MET A 105 4.78 2.13 -37.77
N ALA A 106 3.48 2.11 -37.51
CA ALA A 106 2.47 1.86 -38.54
C ALA A 106 2.49 2.96 -39.63
N LYS A 107 2.63 4.23 -39.22
CA LYS A 107 2.77 5.36 -40.16
C LYS A 107 4.06 5.25 -40.97
N ALA A 108 5.20 5.02 -40.34
CA ALA A 108 6.48 4.86 -41.02
C ALA A 108 6.46 3.71 -42.01
N LYS A 109 5.83 2.55 -41.63
CA LYS A 109 5.67 1.44 -42.56
C LYS A 109 4.82 1.81 -43.79
N SER A 110 3.71 2.50 -43.59
CA SER A 110 2.85 2.93 -44.70
C SER A 110 3.58 3.85 -45.67
N GLU A 111 4.41 4.77 -45.15
CA GLU A 111 5.25 5.65 -45.94
C GLU A 111 6.34 4.90 -46.72
N ALA A 112 6.98 3.94 -46.07
CA ALA A 112 7.99 3.06 -46.67
C ALA A 112 7.37 2.17 -47.78
N ASP A 113 6.19 1.57 -47.54
CA ASP A 113 5.47 0.77 -48.52
C ASP A 113 5.13 1.61 -49.77
N LYS A 114 4.69 2.84 -49.60
CA LYS A 114 4.40 3.73 -50.68
C LYS A 114 5.66 4.09 -51.48
N LEU A 115 6.72 4.51 -50.81
CA LEU A 115 8.00 4.86 -51.43
C LEU A 115 8.54 3.66 -52.23
N ARG A 116 8.52 2.46 -51.62
CA ARG A 116 8.99 1.25 -52.26
C ARG A 116 8.19 0.92 -53.54
N SER A 117 6.87 1.13 -53.51
CA SER A 117 6.01 0.96 -54.68
C SER A 117 6.35 1.94 -55.79
N GLU A 118 6.64 3.19 -55.48
CA GLU A 118 7.02 4.25 -56.41
C GLU A 118 8.41 3.95 -57.02
N GLU A 119 9.39 3.59 -56.23
CA GLU A 119 10.75 3.17 -56.63
C GLU A 119 10.69 1.96 -57.58
N LYS A 120 9.95 0.94 -57.22
CA LYS A 120 9.79 -0.26 -58.06
C LYS A 120 9.14 0.05 -59.39
N ALA A 121 8.10 0.87 -59.44
CA ALA A 121 7.45 1.29 -60.65
C ALA A 121 8.40 2.09 -61.57
N ALA A 122 9.19 2.99 -60.98
CA ALA A 122 10.19 3.76 -61.74
C ALA A 122 11.27 2.84 -62.31
N TYR A 123 11.79 1.89 -61.50
CA TYR A 123 12.75 0.88 -61.99
C TYR A 123 12.19 0.07 -63.14
N ASP A 124 10.96 -0.49 -63.01
CA ASP A 124 10.34 -1.32 -64.04
C ASP A 124 10.21 -0.54 -65.35
N THR A 125 9.80 0.73 -65.32
CA THR A 125 9.69 1.58 -66.49
C THR A 125 11.05 1.89 -67.10
N ASN A 126 11.98 2.43 -66.27
CA ASN A 126 13.30 2.85 -66.76
C ASN A 126 14.15 1.69 -67.27
N SER A 127 14.10 0.54 -66.58
CA SER A 127 14.82 -0.66 -67.00
C SER A 127 14.29 -1.26 -68.32
N ALA A 128 12.97 -1.19 -68.56
CA ALA A 128 12.36 -1.59 -69.82
C ALA A 128 12.77 -0.67 -70.96
N GLU A 129 12.71 0.64 -70.75
CA GLU A 129 13.12 1.63 -71.74
C GLU A 129 14.61 1.52 -72.07
N MET A 130 15.47 1.31 -71.07
CA MET A 130 16.88 1.14 -71.30
C MET A 130 17.23 -0.14 -72.02
N LYS A 131 16.57 -1.27 -71.71
CA LYS A 131 16.68 -2.53 -72.48
C LYS A 131 16.29 -2.35 -73.93
N GLN A 132 15.16 -1.67 -74.19
CA GLN A 132 14.72 -1.37 -75.56
C GLN A 132 15.72 -0.46 -76.28
N GLY A 133 16.30 0.54 -75.59
CA GLY A 133 17.38 1.36 -76.12
C GLY A 133 18.61 0.56 -76.52
N ILE A 134 19.09 -0.33 -75.64
CA ILE A 134 20.22 -1.22 -75.91
C ILE A 134 19.94 -2.09 -77.15
N GLU A 135 18.76 -2.69 -77.24
CA GLU A 135 18.37 -3.50 -78.44
C GLU A 135 18.33 -2.69 -79.70
N GLY A 136 17.80 -1.46 -79.63
CA GLY A 136 17.78 -0.51 -80.79
C GLY A 136 19.17 -0.14 -81.23
N VAL A 137 20.10 0.19 -80.27
CA VAL A 137 21.49 0.51 -80.64
C VAL A 137 22.20 -0.69 -81.17
N LYS A 138 22.01 -1.90 -80.66
CA LYS A 138 22.58 -3.17 -81.18
C LYS A 138 22.12 -3.44 -82.62
N LEU A 139 20.82 -3.22 -82.90
CA LEU A 139 20.29 -3.35 -84.24
C LEU A 139 20.88 -2.35 -85.22
N ALA A 140 21.02 -1.06 -84.79
CA ALA A 140 21.65 -0.03 -85.57
C ALA A 140 23.12 -0.35 -85.89
N LEU A 141 23.90 -0.77 -84.84
CA LEU A 141 25.25 -1.21 -84.98
C LEU A 141 25.40 -2.38 -86.03
N LYS A 142 24.51 -3.38 -85.90
CA LYS A 142 24.50 -4.51 -86.84
C LYS A 142 24.25 -4.06 -88.26
N VAL A 143 23.23 -3.24 -88.53
CA VAL A 143 22.88 -2.75 -89.87
C VAL A 143 23.99 -1.89 -90.46
N LEU A 144 24.59 -0.99 -89.66
CA LEU A 144 25.69 -0.15 -90.10
C LEU A 144 26.97 -0.96 -90.39
N SER A 145 27.34 -1.89 -89.52
CA SER A 145 28.48 -2.77 -89.70
C SER A 145 28.31 -3.64 -90.97
N GLU A 146 27.12 -4.23 -91.20
CA GLU A 146 26.84 -4.96 -92.41
C GLU A 146 26.84 -4.11 -93.73
N TYR A 147 26.42 -2.87 -93.62
CA TYR A 147 26.44 -1.89 -94.71
C TYR A 147 27.88 -1.49 -95.11
N TYR A 148 28.66 -1.14 -94.14
CA TYR A 148 30.06 -0.71 -94.40
C TYR A 148 30.99 -1.91 -94.72
N ALA A 149 30.72 -3.09 -94.20
CA ALA A 149 31.50 -4.32 -94.58
C ALA A 149 31.25 -4.75 -96.07
N LYS A 150 30.10 -4.45 -96.68
CA LYS A 150 29.72 -4.79 -98.08
C LYS A 150 30.18 -3.75 -99.08
N SER A 151 30.71 -2.60 -98.63
CA SER A 151 30.99 -1.45 -99.59
C SER A 151 32.43 -1.40 -100.09
N ASP A 152 33.12 -2.50 -100.34
CA ASP A 152 34.54 -2.56 -100.68
C ASP A 152 34.87 -1.89 -102.04
N LYS A 153 33.93 -1.29 -102.77
CA LYS A 153 34.21 -0.64 -104.03
C LYS A 153 33.37 0.67 -104.42
N ALA A 154 32.48 1.14 -103.63
CA ALA A 154 31.58 2.19 -104.03
C ALA A 154 31.67 3.50 -103.24
N HIS A 155 32.47 3.68 -102.17
CA HIS A 155 32.56 4.85 -101.33
C HIS A 155 33.97 5.23 -100.92
N GLU A 156 34.93 5.38 -101.87
CA GLU A 156 36.26 5.90 -101.65
C GLU A 156 36.37 7.32 -101.03
N SER A 157 35.24 7.98 -100.85
CA SER A 157 35.25 9.39 -100.38
C SER A 157 34.70 9.54 -98.97
N ALA A 158 34.39 8.44 -98.21
CA ALA A 158 33.90 8.47 -96.83
C ALA A 158 34.69 7.61 -95.85
N ASP A 159 35.95 7.36 -96.13
CA ASP A 159 36.86 6.66 -95.22
C ASP A 159 36.97 7.42 -93.91
N GLY A 160 36.47 6.81 -92.79
CA GLY A 160 36.48 7.35 -91.47
C GLY A 160 35.17 7.86 -90.87
N ALA A 161 34.15 8.30 -91.72
CA ALA A 161 32.91 8.77 -91.17
C ALA A 161 32.00 7.68 -90.59
N GLY A 162 32.02 6.50 -91.29
CA GLY A 162 31.24 5.32 -90.79
C GLY A 162 31.84 4.66 -89.52
N GLU A 163 33.17 4.60 -89.44
CA GLU A 163 33.85 4.08 -88.23
C GLU A 163 33.62 5.01 -87.02
N GLY A 164 33.57 6.32 -87.18
CA GLY A 164 33.28 7.30 -86.15
C GLY A 164 31.87 7.14 -85.58
N ILE A 165 30.85 6.89 -86.49
CA ILE A 165 29.44 6.69 -86.02
C ILE A 165 29.30 5.33 -85.32
N ILE A 166 29.92 4.27 -85.84
CA ILE A 166 29.91 2.92 -85.20
C ILE A 166 30.55 3.03 -83.82
N GLY A 167 31.73 3.62 -83.70
CA GLY A 167 32.41 3.81 -82.43
C GLY A 167 31.61 4.62 -81.39
N LEU A 168 30.90 5.68 -81.87
CA LEU A 168 29.99 6.42 -81.00
C LEU A 168 28.80 5.59 -80.48
N LEU A 169 28.19 4.77 -81.34
CA LEU A 169 27.13 3.87 -80.97
C LEU A 169 27.57 2.73 -80.03
N GLU A 170 28.78 2.21 -80.20
CA GLU A 170 29.39 1.24 -79.25
C GLU A 170 29.55 1.86 -77.86
N VAL A 171 30.00 3.12 -77.75
CA VAL A 171 30.06 3.86 -76.48
C VAL A 171 28.70 4.00 -75.88
N VAL A 172 27.67 4.37 -76.65
CA VAL A 172 26.26 4.49 -76.18
C VAL A 172 25.71 3.14 -75.69
N GLU A 173 26.01 2.02 -76.42
CA GLU A 173 25.61 0.67 -76.01
C GLU A 173 26.28 0.29 -74.64
N SER A 174 27.58 0.60 -74.55
CA SER A 174 28.34 0.37 -73.30
C SER A 174 27.77 1.16 -72.15
N ASP A 175 27.53 2.47 -72.35
CA ASP A 175 26.97 3.33 -71.29
C ASP A 175 25.57 2.91 -70.85
N PHE A 176 24.69 2.55 -71.85
CA PHE A 176 23.35 2.01 -71.51
C PHE A 176 23.43 0.67 -70.77
N THR A 177 24.33 -0.21 -71.17
CA THR A 177 24.50 -1.53 -70.53
C THR A 177 25.01 -1.34 -69.07
N LYS A 178 25.99 -0.47 -68.88
CA LYS A 178 26.47 -0.09 -67.57
C LYS A 178 25.39 0.53 -66.73
N GLY A 179 24.67 1.52 -67.22
CA GLY A 179 23.56 2.18 -66.52
C GLY A 179 22.47 1.21 -66.12
N LEU A 180 22.11 0.23 -67.00
CA LEU A 180 21.15 -0.81 -66.64
C LEU A 180 21.67 -1.73 -65.51
N ALA A 181 22.94 -2.07 -65.54
CA ALA A 181 23.56 -2.93 -64.48
C ALA A 181 23.56 -2.17 -63.13
N GLU A 182 23.98 -0.88 -63.11
CA GLU A 182 23.96 -0.03 -61.94
C GLU A 182 22.55 0.15 -61.39
N MET A 183 21.55 0.41 -62.26
CA MET A 183 20.15 0.51 -61.88
C MET A 183 19.60 -0.81 -61.28
N THR A 184 19.98 -1.96 -61.85
CA THR A 184 19.56 -3.27 -61.36
C THR A 184 20.18 -3.53 -59.97
N ALA A 185 21.47 -3.28 -59.79
CA ALA A 185 22.13 -3.41 -58.51
C ALA A 185 21.54 -2.52 -57.40
N ALA A 186 21.19 -1.27 -57.77
CA ALA A 186 20.52 -0.35 -56.86
C ALA A 186 19.13 -0.86 -56.45
N GLU A 187 18.35 -1.38 -57.40
CA GLU A 187 17.03 -1.98 -57.12
C GLU A 187 17.13 -3.21 -56.21
N GLU A 188 18.09 -4.11 -56.49
CA GLU A 188 18.32 -5.29 -55.61
C GLU A 188 18.70 -4.88 -54.19
N SER A 189 19.55 -3.87 -54.03
CA SER A 189 19.91 -3.34 -52.72
C SER A 189 18.71 -2.72 -51.99
N SER A 190 17.94 -1.86 -52.68
CA SER A 190 16.76 -1.23 -52.10
C SER A 190 15.69 -2.27 -51.72
N ALA A 191 15.48 -3.29 -52.52
CA ALA A 191 14.57 -4.38 -52.21
C ALA A 191 15.00 -5.17 -50.95
N ALA A 192 16.29 -5.49 -50.86
CA ALA A 192 16.82 -6.22 -49.72
C ALA A 192 16.75 -5.40 -48.41
N GLU A 193 17.05 -4.10 -48.51
CA GLU A 193 16.92 -3.19 -47.36
C GLU A 193 15.47 -3.03 -46.89
N TYR A 194 14.51 -2.88 -47.84
CA TYR A 194 13.11 -2.83 -47.51
C TYR A 194 12.60 -4.11 -46.86
N ASP A 195 12.98 -5.28 -47.39
CA ASP A 195 12.61 -6.57 -46.79
C ASP A 195 13.16 -6.75 -45.38
N LYS A 196 14.40 -6.34 -45.15
CA LYS A 196 15.02 -6.34 -43.82
C LYS A 196 14.26 -5.44 -42.85
N LEU A 197 14.02 -4.19 -43.26
CA LEU A 197 13.29 -3.20 -42.45
C LEU A 197 11.87 -3.67 -42.13
N THR A 198 11.18 -4.27 -43.11
CA THR A 198 9.83 -4.78 -42.91
C THR A 198 9.80 -5.91 -41.88
N LYS A 199 10.74 -6.86 -41.95
CA LYS A 199 10.86 -7.98 -40.98
C LYS A 199 11.17 -7.48 -39.58
N GLU A 200 12.10 -6.53 -39.43
CA GLU A 200 12.45 -5.91 -38.15
C GLU A 200 11.25 -5.18 -37.54
N ASN A 201 10.48 -4.46 -38.39
CA ASN A 201 9.25 -3.78 -38.00
C ASN A 201 8.16 -4.77 -37.54
N GLU A 202 7.96 -5.87 -38.24
CA GLU A 202 6.98 -6.90 -37.87
C GLU A 202 7.32 -7.53 -36.52
N ILE A 203 8.59 -7.88 -36.30
CA ILE A 203 9.05 -8.43 -35.02
C ILE A 203 8.85 -7.41 -33.89
N SER A 204 9.27 -6.17 -34.09
CA SER A 204 9.14 -5.11 -33.11
C SER A 204 7.66 -4.81 -32.78
N ASN A 205 6.81 -4.79 -33.79
CA ASN A 205 5.36 -4.59 -33.64
C ASN A 205 4.73 -5.73 -32.83
N ALA A 206 5.08 -6.98 -33.13
CA ALA A 206 4.59 -8.15 -32.40
C ALA A 206 4.99 -8.10 -30.92
N LEU A 207 6.26 -7.79 -30.62
CA LEU A 207 6.77 -7.69 -29.24
C LEU A 207 6.07 -6.55 -28.47
N LYS A 208 6.01 -5.35 -29.05
CA LYS A 208 5.35 -4.20 -28.41
C LYS A 208 3.86 -4.42 -28.20
N SER A 209 3.17 -5.04 -29.16
CA SER A 209 1.75 -5.39 -29.03
C SER A 209 1.50 -6.41 -27.92
N GLN A 210 2.41 -7.36 -27.76
CA GLN A 210 2.37 -8.33 -26.67
C GLN A 210 2.59 -7.65 -25.31
N ASP A 211 3.57 -6.76 -25.24
CA ASP A 211 3.84 -5.96 -24.04
C ASP A 211 2.64 -5.09 -23.62
N VAL A 212 2.00 -4.42 -24.58
CA VAL A 212 0.77 -3.66 -24.33
C VAL A 212 -0.31 -4.55 -23.74
N LYS A 213 -0.50 -5.74 -24.28
CA LYS A 213 -1.49 -6.70 -23.78
C LYS A 213 -1.22 -7.12 -22.32
N TYR A 214 0.02 -7.52 -22.01
CA TYR A 214 0.40 -7.95 -20.66
C TYR A 214 0.35 -6.81 -19.67
N LYS A 215 0.98 -5.67 -19.98
CA LYS A 215 0.99 -4.50 -19.09
C LYS A 215 -0.42 -3.97 -18.81
N THR A 216 -1.31 -3.99 -19.82
CA THR A 216 -2.73 -3.62 -19.61
C THR A 216 -3.45 -4.59 -18.70
N LYS A 217 -3.18 -5.90 -18.82
CA LYS A 217 -3.75 -6.92 -17.94
C LYS A 217 -3.26 -6.73 -16.49
N ASP A 218 -1.97 -6.49 -16.32
CA ASP A 218 -1.36 -6.32 -15.00
C ASP A 218 -1.84 -5.03 -14.34
N ALA A 219 -1.95 -3.92 -15.08
CA ALA A 219 -2.52 -2.68 -14.57
C ALA A 219 -3.97 -2.85 -14.09
N LYS A 220 -4.80 -3.59 -14.86
CA LYS A 220 -6.18 -3.92 -14.44
C LYS A 220 -6.20 -4.82 -13.20
N GLY A 221 -5.26 -5.76 -13.09
CA GLY A 221 -5.11 -6.60 -11.89
C GLY A 221 -4.78 -5.77 -10.65
N LEU A 222 -3.86 -4.83 -10.78
CA LEU A 222 -3.52 -3.88 -9.71
C LEU A 222 -4.70 -2.97 -9.35
N ASP A 223 -5.44 -2.44 -10.32
CA ASP A 223 -6.62 -1.60 -10.06
C ASP A 223 -7.68 -2.40 -9.24
N LYS A 224 -7.88 -3.68 -9.54
CA LYS A 224 -8.76 -4.56 -8.78
C LYS A 224 -8.23 -4.77 -7.35
N ALA A 225 -6.94 -5.08 -7.20
CA ALA A 225 -6.31 -5.26 -5.90
C ALA A 225 -6.39 -3.98 -5.03
N ILE A 226 -6.23 -2.79 -5.64
CA ILE A 226 -6.40 -1.51 -4.97
C ILE A 226 -7.83 -1.35 -4.44
N ALA A 227 -8.84 -1.72 -5.23
CA ALA A 227 -10.23 -1.62 -4.80
C ALA A 227 -10.51 -2.56 -3.62
N GLU A 228 -10.06 -3.82 -3.70
CA GLU A 228 -10.21 -4.82 -2.63
C GLU A 228 -9.49 -4.38 -1.35
N THR A 229 -8.20 -4.03 -1.44
CA THR A 229 -7.41 -3.57 -0.29
C THR A 229 -7.98 -2.26 0.31
N SER A 230 -8.58 -1.39 -0.51
CA SER A 230 -9.22 -0.17 -0.01
C SER A 230 -10.51 -0.47 0.77
N ALA A 231 -11.27 -1.49 0.37
CA ALA A 231 -12.44 -1.96 1.11
C ALA A 231 -12.02 -2.60 2.45
N ASP A 232 -10.99 -3.45 2.44
CA ASP A 232 -10.43 -4.04 3.66
C ASP A 232 -9.97 -2.96 4.64
N ARG A 233 -9.25 -1.94 4.14
CA ARG A 233 -8.82 -0.81 4.96
C ARG A 233 -9.99 -0.03 5.55
N ALA A 234 -11.08 0.14 4.80
CA ALA A 234 -12.27 0.82 5.32
C ALA A 234 -12.88 0.04 6.51
N THR A 235 -12.96 -1.28 6.40
CA THR A 235 -13.44 -2.16 7.48
C THR A 235 -12.54 -2.07 8.72
N VAL A 236 -11.22 -2.14 8.54
CA VAL A 236 -10.25 -1.99 9.64
C VAL A 236 -10.36 -0.60 10.30
N GLN A 237 -10.61 0.44 9.51
CA GLN A 237 -10.81 1.80 10.04
C GLN A 237 -12.09 1.90 10.88
N GLU A 238 -13.20 1.29 10.45
CA GLU A 238 -14.45 1.25 11.23
C GLU A 238 -14.25 0.52 12.57
N GLU A 239 -13.50 -0.60 12.56
CA GLU A 239 -13.17 -1.33 13.79
C GLU A 239 -12.25 -0.51 14.71
N LEU A 240 -11.29 0.23 14.14
CA LEU A 240 -10.41 1.12 14.89
C LEU A 240 -11.20 2.25 15.56
N ASP A 241 -12.12 2.87 14.82
CA ASP A 241 -12.96 3.96 15.32
C ASP A 241 -13.85 3.47 16.47
N ALA A 242 -14.48 2.30 16.33
CA ALA A 242 -15.27 1.67 17.40
C ALA A 242 -14.39 1.31 18.63
N THR A 243 -13.16 0.85 18.42
CA THR A 243 -12.21 0.55 19.49
C THR A 243 -11.77 1.81 20.22
N LEU A 244 -11.56 2.91 19.50
CA LEU A 244 -11.23 4.23 20.07
C LEU A 244 -12.37 4.78 20.92
N GLU A 245 -13.62 4.65 20.48
CA GLU A 245 -14.81 5.04 21.26
C GLU A 245 -14.91 4.21 22.56
N TYR A 246 -14.75 2.89 22.45
CA TYR A 246 -14.71 2.00 23.60
C TYR A 246 -13.61 2.39 24.60
N TYR A 247 -12.39 2.64 24.10
CA TYR A 247 -11.25 3.06 24.91
C TYR A 247 -11.49 4.38 25.61
N ALA A 248 -12.13 5.36 24.96
CA ALA A 248 -12.53 6.61 25.57
C ALA A 248 -13.54 6.40 26.72
N GLY A 249 -14.50 5.48 26.53
CA GLY A 249 -15.45 5.08 27.56
C GLY A 249 -14.79 4.42 28.76
N ILE A 250 -13.78 3.55 28.56
CA ILE A 250 -12.97 2.98 29.64
C ILE A 250 -12.22 4.07 30.39
N LYS A 251 -11.53 4.98 29.69
CA LYS A 251 -10.83 6.09 30.31
C LYS A 251 -11.75 6.92 31.22
N ALA A 252 -12.94 7.26 30.74
CA ALA A 252 -13.90 8.02 31.53
C ALA A 252 -14.32 7.30 32.81
N ARG A 253 -14.49 5.98 32.79
CA ARG A 253 -14.88 5.16 33.96
C ARG A 253 -13.73 4.85 34.91
N CYS A 254 -12.51 4.70 34.41
CA CYS A 254 -11.37 4.19 35.17
C CYS A 254 -10.40 5.29 35.64
N VAL A 255 -10.30 6.44 34.97
CA VAL A 255 -9.33 7.50 35.29
C VAL A 255 -9.98 8.70 36.00
N ALA A 256 -11.30 8.82 36.01
CA ALA A 256 -12.02 10.01 36.48
C ALA A 256 -12.11 10.18 38.01
N LYS A 257 -11.28 9.48 38.83
CA LYS A 257 -11.29 9.67 40.30
C LYS A 257 -10.19 10.61 40.71
N ALA A 258 -10.56 11.57 41.59
CA ALA A 258 -9.66 12.61 42.10
C ALA A 258 -8.48 12.08 42.93
N GLU A 259 -8.52 10.83 43.40
CA GLU A 259 -7.52 10.17 44.22
C GLU A 259 -7.12 8.83 43.63
N SER A 260 -5.81 8.54 43.60
CA SER A 260 -5.31 7.27 43.03
C SER A 260 -5.81 6.05 43.82
N TYR A 261 -5.87 4.88 43.16
CA TYR A 261 -6.18 3.62 43.86
C TYR A 261 -5.18 3.33 45.00
N ALA A 262 -3.89 3.63 44.78
CA ALA A 262 -2.85 3.41 45.81
C ALA A 262 -3.12 4.24 47.06
N ASP A 263 -3.46 5.53 46.88
CA ASP A 263 -3.75 6.44 48.01
C ASP A 263 -5.00 6.01 48.77
N ARG A 264 -6.07 5.63 48.02
CA ARG A 264 -7.31 5.12 48.64
C ARG A 264 -7.07 3.81 49.42
N LYS A 265 -6.26 2.90 48.84
CA LYS A 265 -5.88 1.64 49.49
C LYS A 265 -5.12 1.91 50.77
N GLN A 266 -4.07 2.73 50.74
CA GLN A 266 -3.24 3.08 51.90
C GLN A 266 -4.06 3.74 53.02
N ARG A 267 -4.93 4.68 52.65
CA ARG A 267 -5.81 5.34 53.62
C ARG A 267 -6.75 4.32 54.28
N ARG A 268 -7.40 3.45 53.50
CA ARG A 268 -8.34 2.44 54.01
C ARG A 268 -7.63 1.40 54.91
N GLU A 269 -6.44 0.95 54.52
CA GLU A 269 -5.64 0.04 55.38
C GLU A 269 -5.27 0.69 56.70
N ALA A 270 -4.90 1.97 56.73
CA ALA A 270 -4.62 2.70 57.93
C ALA A 270 -5.90 2.88 58.79
N GLU A 271 -7.05 3.14 58.20
CA GLU A 271 -8.34 3.26 58.87
C GLU A 271 -8.75 1.92 59.51
N ILE A 272 -8.63 0.81 58.80
CA ILE A 272 -8.94 -0.54 59.32
C ILE A 272 -7.99 -0.90 60.45
N ALA A 273 -6.69 -0.62 60.33
CA ALA A 273 -5.69 -0.91 61.38
C ALA A 273 -6.03 -0.13 62.66
N GLY A 274 -6.32 1.16 62.55
CA GLY A 274 -6.71 2.00 63.69
C GLY A 274 -8.01 1.52 64.36
N LEU A 275 -9.02 1.11 63.55
CA LEU A 275 -10.26 0.59 64.08
C LEU A 275 -10.05 -0.80 64.80
N LYS A 276 -9.21 -1.67 64.24
CA LYS A 276 -8.85 -2.94 64.89
C LYS A 276 -8.11 -2.74 66.21
N GLU A 277 -7.20 -1.76 66.25
CA GLU A 277 -6.51 -1.36 67.48
C GLU A 277 -7.49 -0.83 68.55
N ALA A 278 -8.38 0.08 68.17
CA ALA A 278 -9.40 0.59 69.05
C ALA A 278 -10.33 -0.52 69.60
N LEU A 279 -10.70 -1.46 68.73
CA LEU A 279 -11.52 -2.62 69.18
C LEU A 279 -10.77 -3.52 70.17
N ALA A 280 -9.47 -3.73 69.99
CA ALA A 280 -8.63 -4.49 70.91
C ALA A 280 -8.54 -3.80 72.30
N ILE A 281 -8.35 -2.46 72.33
CA ILE A 281 -8.32 -1.70 73.59
C ILE A 281 -9.67 -1.80 74.33
N LEU A 282 -10.79 -1.59 73.60
CA LEU A 282 -12.13 -1.70 74.20
C LEU A 282 -12.45 -3.12 74.74
N ASN A 283 -11.91 -4.18 74.12
CA ASN A 283 -12.04 -5.53 74.62
C ASN A 283 -11.20 -5.77 75.89
N GLY A 284 -10.00 -5.18 75.96
CA GLY A 284 -9.11 -5.25 77.13
C GLY A 284 -9.68 -4.51 78.33
N GLU A 285 -10.20 -3.29 78.13
CA GLU A 285 -10.84 -2.49 79.20
C GLU A 285 -12.14 -3.09 79.67
N ALA A 286 -12.95 -3.72 78.81
CA ALA A 286 -14.16 -4.46 79.20
C ALA A 286 -13.82 -5.66 80.11
N MET A 287 -12.72 -6.37 79.82
CA MET A 287 -12.27 -7.46 80.70
C MET A 287 -11.83 -6.92 82.08
N LEU A 288 -11.15 -5.78 82.16
CA LEU A 288 -10.73 -5.18 83.39
C LEU A 288 -11.92 -4.71 84.25
N LEU A 289 -12.93 -4.08 83.62
CA LEU A 289 -14.17 -3.66 84.29
C LEU A 289 -15.00 -4.87 84.77
N GLN A 290 -15.07 -5.93 84.02
CA GLN A 290 -15.73 -7.19 84.42
C GLN A 290 -15.04 -7.84 85.60
N GLN A 291 -13.69 -7.85 85.63
CA GLN A 291 -12.94 -8.34 86.76
C GLN A 291 -13.12 -7.51 88.04
N GLN A 292 -13.25 -6.19 87.91
CA GLN A 292 -13.54 -5.31 89.02
C GLN A 292 -14.97 -5.48 89.59
N SER A 293 -15.98 -5.68 88.72
CA SER A 293 -17.37 -5.94 89.13
C SER A 293 -17.53 -7.24 89.84
N THR A 294 -16.85 -8.33 89.37
CA THR A 294 -16.81 -9.66 90.10
C THR A 294 -16.09 -9.59 91.42
N LYS A 295 -14.99 -8.79 91.52
CA LYS A 295 -14.31 -8.58 92.82
C LYS A 295 -15.15 -7.76 93.79
N ARG A 296 -15.98 -6.81 93.38
CA ARG A 296 -16.96 -6.02 94.18
C ARG A 296 -18.13 -6.93 94.60
N GLY A 297 -18.65 -7.81 93.78
CA GLY A 297 -19.75 -8.73 94.07
C GLY A 297 -19.35 -9.75 95.11
N LEU A 298 -18.09 -10.19 95.15
CA LEU A 298 -17.53 -11.12 96.15
C LEU A 298 -17.25 -10.46 97.50
N ARG A 299 -17.04 -9.13 97.53
CA ARG A 299 -16.88 -8.38 98.82
C ARG A 299 -18.22 -8.03 99.46
N GLY A 300 -19.31 -7.93 98.77
CA GLY A 300 -20.65 -7.66 99.26
C GLY A 300 -21.39 -8.89 99.86
N ARG A 301 -20.86 -10.06 99.68
CA ARG A 301 -21.39 -11.31 100.29
C ARG A 301 -20.71 -11.78 101.53
N ARG A 302 -19.81 -10.98 102.10
CA ARG A 302 -19.12 -11.26 103.40
C ARG A 302 -19.32 -10.14 104.43
N ALA A 303 -20.54 -9.58 104.55
CA ALA A 303 -20.96 -8.71 105.61
C ALA A 303 -22.33 -9.17 106.10
#